data_e8e269a0df2688801a460f3b4e60e530
#
_entry.id   e8e269a0df2688801a460f3b4e60e530
#
_cell.length_a   1.000
_cell.length_b   1.000
_cell.length_c   1.000
_cell.angle_alpha   90.00
_cell.angle_beta   90.00
_cell.angle_gamma   90.00
#
_symmetry.space_group_name_H-M   'P 1'
#
loop_
_entity.id
_entity.type
_entity.pdbx_description
1 polymer ?
#
loop_
_entity_poly.entity_id
_entity_poly.type
_entity_poly.pdbx_seq_one_letter_code
_entity_poly.pdbx_strand_id
1 'polypeptide(L)'
;MTRNDDQDPTGQPTDSRADGGPAVGDHHETTEAHRLVPGMLPGADGMPLSDVTVLELGHIIAGPFCSMVLADLGAEVIKVEHPGGGDAVRDSSPTGNSSFNYVNRNKLGMTLDLKSDEGQDVFADLAAEADVLVENFAAGTAERLGVGYDDVLEHNEELVYCSIKGFNAGPYEEYPALDPVAEALSGVMSVTGHPDQPPVRCGTSLADMTASLYGAISVLAALRQRDKTGEGQHLTVPLYESTVALMGYWLAYTQAYDDVPEPIGAGHPNWAPYDVYQSADDEWVFVGPSSQGQWEAMCSALETDLHELAQYASLKDRREHVEALNEDVGELCAEFSASELIERLRGAGVPVAPINDTADVVEDEHLRATDALGPINVAEGEGEQIDVPRYPARSSAFERVENTDPPALGEDTDALLEALGYDDDEVERLHQTGAI
;
A
#
# COMPACT_ATOMS: atom_id res chain seq x y z
N MET A 1 -28.05 -41.77 -43.91
CA MET A 1 -28.89 -42.89 -43.42
C MET A 1 -29.32 -42.46 -42.04
N THR A 2 -30.48 -41.93 -42.01
CA THR A 2 -31.78 -42.33 -41.42
C THR A 2 -31.78 -42.21 -39.92
N ARG A 3 -32.40 -41.15 -39.37
CA ARG A 3 -33.85 -41.07 -38.93
C ARG A 3 -34.04 -41.81 -37.60
N ASN A 4 -34.79 -41.42 -36.66
CA ASN A 4 -35.83 -40.45 -36.34
C ASN A 4 -36.09 -40.52 -34.84
N ASP A 5 -36.51 -39.37 -34.28
CA ASP A 5 -37.82 -39.06 -33.65
C ASP A 5 -38.19 -39.80 -32.35
N ASP A 6 -38.50 -39.12 -31.33
CA ASP A 6 -39.72 -38.53 -30.87
C ASP A 6 -39.96 -38.66 -29.35
N GLN A 7 -40.46 -37.55 -28.79
CA GLN A 7 -41.49 -37.46 -27.73
C GLN A 7 -41.12 -37.47 -26.25
N ASP A 8 -41.24 -36.27 -25.70
CA ASP A 8 -41.75 -35.97 -24.36
C ASP A 8 -43.12 -36.68 -24.10
N PRO A 9 -43.54 -37.04 -22.91
CA PRO A 9 -44.06 -36.06 -21.97
C PRO A 9 -43.94 -36.40 -20.44
N THR A 10 -43.91 -35.32 -19.64
CA THR A 10 -44.56 -35.18 -18.30
C THR A 10 -44.47 -36.32 -17.27
N GLY A 11 -43.96 -35.97 -16.11
CA GLY A 11 -44.12 -36.79 -14.91
C GLY A 11 -43.34 -36.23 -13.74
N GLN A 12 -43.92 -35.35 -12.95
CA GLN A 12 -43.49 -35.24 -11.53
C GLN A 12 -43.80 -36.55 -10.81
N PRO A 13 -42.95 -36.98 -9.91
CA PRO A 13 -43.41 -37.33 -8.59
C PRO A 13 -42.50 -36.89 -7.45
N THR A 14 -43.14 -36.38 -6.42
CA THR A 14 -43.08 -36.73 -4.98
C THR A 14 -41.73 -36.89 -4.32
N ASP A 15 -41.52 -35.95 -3.46
CA ASP A 15 -41.02 -36.00 -2.08
C ASP A 15 -40.64 -37.39 -1.53
N SER A 16 -39.43 -37.49 -1.03
CA SER A 16 -38.96 -38.11 0.21
C SER A 16 -37.48 -38.52 0.08
N ARG A 17 -36.62 -37.86 0.84
CA ARG A 17 -35.58 -38.53 1.63
C ARG A 17 -34.86 -37.52 2.53
N ALA A 18 -35.23 -37.59 3.79
CA ALA A 18 -34.32 -37.29 4.86
C ALA A 18 -33.16 -38.30 4.82
N ASP A 19 -31.94 -37.80 4.81
CA ASP A 19 -30.81 -38.51 5.39
C ASP A 19 -29.78 -37.53 5.90
N GLY A 20 -29.45 -37.68 7.19
CA GLY A 20 -28.56 -36.87 7.95
C GLY A 20 -27.13 -36.93 7.43
N GLY A 21 -26.66 -35.79 6.95
CA GLY A 21 -25.24 -35.50 6.97
C GLY A 21 -24.80 -35.17 8.41
N PRO A 22 -23.56 -35.51 8.80
CA PRO A 22 -23.11 -35.19 10.16
C PRO A 22 -23.14 -33.70 10.36
N ALA A 23 -23.73 -33.28 11.49
CA ALA A 23 -23.68 -31.92 11.97
C ALA A 23 -22.21 -31.44 12.01
N VAL A 24 -21.88 -30.45 11.21
CA VAL A 24 -20.67 -29.65 11.42
C VAL A 24 -20.89 -29.01 12.78
N GLY A 25 -20.14 -29.46 13.76
CA GLY A 25 -20.21 -28.94 15.12
C GLY A 25 -19.89 -27.42 15.06
N ASP A 26 -20.81 -26.64 15.59
CA ASP A 26 -20.58 -25.29 16.07
C ASP A 26 -19.51 -25.35 17.18
N HIS A 27 -18.26 -25.25 16.80
CA HIS A 27 -17.15 -24.89 17.66
C HIS A 27 -16.55 -23.58 17.15
N HIS A 28 -17.36 -22.53 17.11
CA HIS A 28 -16.90 -21.19 17.34
C HIS A 28 -17.28 -20.84 18.79
N GLU A 29 -16.50 -21.32 19.74
CA GLU A 29 -16.26 -20.49 20.92
C GLU A 29 -15.60 -19.23 20.36
N THR A 30 -16.31 -18.13 20.44
CA THR A 30 -15.73 -16.78 20.30
C THR A 30 -14.71 -16.67 21.42
N THR A 31 -13.45 -16.97 21.13
CA THR A 31 -12.35 -16.47 21.93
C THR A 31 -12.55 -14.97 22.01
N GLU A 32 -12.71 -14.42 23.19
CA GLU A 32 -12.67 -12.97 23.40
C GLU A 32 -11.40 -12.49 22.69
N ALA A 33 -11.55 -11.46 21.83
CA ALA A 33 -10.44 -10.92 21.07
C ALA A 33 -9.31 -10.57 22.04
N HIS A 34 -8.17 -11.21 21.90
CA HIS A 34 -7.02 -10.99 22.76
C HIS A 34 -6.34 -9.71 22.30
N ARG A 35 -6.63 -8.60 22.92
CA ARG A 35 -5.98 -7.31 22.75
C ARG A 35 -5.32 -6.91 24.03
N LEU A 36 -4.13 -6.35 23.91
CA LEU A 36 -3.42 -5.84 25.08
C LEU A 36 -4.22 -4.73 25.76
N VAL A 37 -4.86 -3.85 24.97
CA VAL A 37 -5.67 -2.74 25.48
C VAL A 37 -7.01 -2.66 24.74
N PRO A 38 -7.98 -3.53 25.08
CA PRO A 38 -9.27 -3.56 24.40
C PRO A 38 -9.98 -2.22 24.39
N GLY A 39 -10.39 -1.75 23.21
CA GLY A 39 -11.21 -0.55 23.04
C GLY A 39 -10.45 0.76 22.83
N MET A 40 -9.12 0.77 22.79
CA MET A 40 -8.34 1.97 22.45
C MET A 40 -8.41 2.31 20.95
N LEU A 41 -8.69 1.34 20.07
CA LEU A 41 -8.95 1.61 18.64
C LEU A 41 -10.44 1.49 18.33
N PRO A 42 -11.18 2.61 18.20
CA PRO A 42 -12.60 2.60 17.89
C PRO A 42 -12.91 1.93 16.55
N GLY A 43 -13.95 1.09 16.50
CA GLY A 43 -14.44 0.49 15.27
C GLY A 43 -13.67 -0.72 14.75
N ALA A 44 -12.67 -1.20 15.48
CA ALA A 44 -11.92 -2.39 15.10
C ALA A 44 -12.64 -3.71 15.43
N ASP A 45 -13.70 -3.69 16.25
CA ASP A 45 -14.46 -4.88 16.60
C ASP A 45 -15.13 -5.51 15.38
N GLY A 46 -14.90 -6.82 15.17
CA GLY A 46 -15.42 -7.55 14.02
C GLY A 46 -14.66 -7.35 12.72
N MET A 47 -13.55 -6.60 12.77
CA MET A 47 -12.59 -6.49 11.65
C MET A 47 -11.76 -7.77 11.50
N PRO A 48 -11.18 -8.03 10.31
CA PRO A 48 -10.43 -9.26 10.03
C PRO A 48 -9.26 -9.53 10.97
N LEU A 49 -8.62 -8.50 11.50
CA LEU A 49 -7.46 -8.60 12.41
C LEU A 49 -7.76 -8.05 13.80
N SER A 50 -9.03 -8.04 14.21
CA SER A 50 -9.42 -7.49 15.51
C SER A 50 -8.88 -8.24 16.72
N ASP A 51 -8.32 -9.41 16.51
CA ASP A 51 -7.69 -10.29 17.49
C ASP A 51 -6.15 -10.37 17.33
N VAL A 52 -5.56 -9.43 16.57
CA VAL A 52 -4.13 -9.42 16.26
C VAL A 52 -3.47 -8.19 16.88
N THR A 53 -2.43 -8.41 17.68
CA THR A 53 -1.54 -7.37 18.23
C THR A 53 -0.23 -7.32 17.45
N VAL A 54 0.14 -6.13 16.97
CA VAL A 54 1.35 -5.87 16.17
C VAL A 54 2.28 -4.94 16.92
N LEU A 55 3.51 -5.38 17.20
CA LEU A 55 4.60 -4.50 17.62
C LEU A 55 5.28 -3.91 16.39
N GLU A 56 5.41 -2.60 16.35
CA GLU A 56 6.13 -1.90 15.29
C GLU A 56 7.36 -1.21 15.85
N LEU A 57 8.54 -1.68 15.43
CA LEU A 57 9.85 -1.05 15.69
C LEU A 57 10.32 -0.25 14.47
N GLY A 58 9.42 -0.01 13.51
CA GLY A 58 9.70 0.65 12.25
C GLY A 58 9.88 2.17 12.39
N HIS A 59 10.55 2.74 11.38
CA HIS A 59 10.73 4.19 11.27
C HIS A 59 10.63 4.66 9.80
N ILE A 60 10.38 5.94 9.62
CA ILE A 60 10.26 6.66 8.35
C ILE A 60 9.01 6.23 7.58
N ILE A 61 9.10 5.22 6.65
CA ILE A 61 8.00 4.82 5.77
C ILE A 61 7.74 3.30 5.79
N ALA A 62 8.74 2.48 5.47
CA ALA A 62 8.50 1.09 5.06
C ALA A 62 7.87 0.22 6.18
N GLY A 63 8.41 0.21 7.39
CA GLY A 63 7.82 -0.44 8.55
C GLY A 63 6.46 0.17 8.91
N PRO A 64 6.42 1.50 9.13
CA PRO A 64 5.19 2.21 9.48
C PRO A 64 4.03 2.04 8.49
N PHE A 65 4.29 2.05 7.19
CA PHE A 65 3.24 1.83 6.19
C PHE A 65 2.72 0.38 6.18
N CYS A 66 3.61 -0.60 6.40
CA CYS A 66 3.22 -2.00 6.53
C CYS A 66 2.25 -2.21 7.70
N SER A 67 2.63 -1.72 8.87
CA SER A 67 1.82 -1.84 10.09
C SER A 67 0.54 -1.00 10.03
N MET A 68 0.55 0.16 9.37
CA MET A 68 -0.66 0.94 9.11
C MET A 68 -1.69 0.15 8.29
N VAL A 69 -1.26 -0.59 7.27
CA VAL A 69 -2.16 -1.46 6.48
C VAL A 69 -2.78 -2.54 7.37
N LEU A 70 -2.04 -3.09 8.33
CA LEU A 70 -2.57 -4.07 9.29
C LEU A 70 -3.56 -3.39 10.27
N ALA A 71 -3.26 -2.18 10.75
CA ALA A 71 -4.17 -1.38 11.57
C ALA A 71 -5.48 -1.06 10.83
N ASP A 72 -5.41 -0.70 9.55
CA ASP A 72 -6.59 -0.47 8.71
C ASP A 72 -7.47 -1.72 8.52
N LEU A 73 -6.91 -2.90 8.77
CA LEU A 73 -7.63 -4.19 8.79
C LEU A 73 -8.07 -4.61 10.19
N GLY A 74 -7.85 -3.76 11.20
CA GLY A 74 -8.35 -3.91 12.56
C GLY A 74 -7.33 -4.42 13.57
N ALA A 75 -6.06 -4.62 13.20
CA ALA A 75 -5.03 -5.00 14.16
C ALA A 75 -4.76 -3.87 15.16
N GLU A 76 -4.51 -4.24 16.42
CA GLU A 76 -3.95 -3.33 17.43
C GLU A 76 -2.44 -3.16 17.15
N VAL A 77 -2.03 -1.96 16.73
CA VAL A 77 -0.64 -1.68 16.39
C VAL A 77 -0.01 -0.78 17.46
N ILE A 78 1.03 -1.26 18.10
CA ILE A 78 1.82 -0.54 19.09
C ILE A 78 3.14 -0.11 18.45
N LYS A 79 3.28 1.18 18.20
CA LYS A 79 4.53 1.78 17.72
C LYS A 79 5.46 2.04 18.89
N VAL A 80 6.55 1.30 18.94
CA VAL A 80 7.58 1.45 19.98
C VAL A 80 8.70 2.37 19.49
N GLU A 81 8.94 3.44 20.20
CA GLU A 81 9.91 4.48 19.85
C GLU A 81 10.90 4.74 21.00
N HIS A 82 12.07 5.26 20.65
CA HIS A 82 13.05 5.66 21.64
C HIS A 82 12.60 6.94 22.40
N PRO A 83 12.63 6.99 23.74
CA PRO A 83 12.13 8.14 24.51
C PRO A 83 12.87 9.45 24.22
N GLY A 84 14.12 9.38 23.73
CA GLY A 84 14.95 10.55 23.43
C GLY A 84 14.74 11.19 22.06
N GLY A 85 13.56 11.04 21.44
CA GLY A 85 13.27 11.73 20.16
C GLY A 85 12.37 11.00 19.17
N GLY A 86 12.06 9.73 19.42
CA GLY A 86 11.14 8.97 18.59
C GLY A 86 11.60 8.70 17.15
N ASP A 87 10.67 8.61 16.25
CA ASP A 87 10.92 8.43 14.82
C ASP A 87 11.57 9.69 14.22
N ALA A 88 12.61 9.48 13.41
CA ALA A 88 13.41 10.56 12.81
C ALA A 88 12.58 11.54 11.94
N VAL A 89 11.39 11.18 11.53
CA VAL A 89 10.53 12.03 10.68
C VAL A 89 9.49 12.82 11.46
N ARG A 90 9.39 12.69 12.79
CA ARG A 90 8.45 13.48 13.60
C ARG A 90 8.63 14.99 13.37
N ASP A 91 9.85 15.49 13.49
CA ASP A 91 10.18 16.91 13.44
C ASP A 91 11.16 17.31 12.33
N SER A 92 11.42 16.42 11.36
CA SER A 92 12.53 16.62 10.42
C SER A 92 12.27 17.71 9.37
N SER A 93 11.02 17.92 8.97
CA SER A 93 10.57 18.91 7.97
C SER A 93 9.05 18.85 7.80
N PRO A 94 8.40 19.81 7.12
CA PRO A 94 6.97 19.70 6.79
C PRO A 94 6.62 18.37 6.07
N THR A 95 7.47 17.90 5.15
CA THR A 95 7.27 16.63 4.45
C THR A 95 7.46 15.41 5.36
N GLY A 96 8.42 15.45 6.29
CA GLY A 96 8.64 14.39 7.27
C GLY A 96 7.48 14.28 8.24
N ASN A 97 7.05 15.38 8.80
CA ASN A 97 5.87 15.45 9.66
C ASN A 97 4.61 14.94 8.94
N SER A 98 4.37 15.35 7.69
CA SER A 98 3.23 14.86 6.90
C SER A 98 3.29 13.34 6.65
N SER A 99 4.48 12.78 6.40
CA SER A 99 4.62 11.34 6.26
C SER A 99 4.37 10.62 7.58
N PHE A 100 4.89 11.14 8.71
CA PHE A 100 4.63 10.59 10.03
C PHE A 100 3.13 10.52 10.32
N ASN A 101 2.42 11.64 10.13
CA ASN A 101 0.99 11.73 10.39
C ASN A 101 0.19 10.73 9.55
N TYR A 102 0.55 10.54 8.28
CA TYR A 102 -0.15 9.62 7.40
C TYR A 102 0.09 8.16 7.77
N VAL A 103 1.36 7.73 7.93
CA VAL A 103 1.69 6.31 8.09
C VAL A 103 1.58 5.80 9.52
N ASN A 104 1.35 6.70 10.52
CA ASN A 104 1.22 6.31 11.92
C ASN A 104 -0.18 6.52 12.52
N ARG A 105 -1.17 6.91 11.70
CA ARG A 105 -2.56 6.89 12.13
C ARG A 105 -3.01 5.47 12.50
N ASN A 106 -4.03 5.37 13.33
CA ASN A 106 -4.58 4.09 13.80
C ASN A 106 -3.58 3.25 14.62
N LYS A 107 -2.62 3.89 15.31
CA LYS A 107 -1.64 3.22 16.16
C LYS A 107 -1.64 3.77 17.56
N LEU A 108 -1.19 2.95 18.51
CA LEU A 108 -0.83 3.35 19.86
C LEU A 108 0.65 3.70 19.91
N GLY A 109 1.03 4.71 20.69
CA GLY A 109 2.40 5.20 20.83
C GLY A 109 3.03 4.83 22.16
N MET A 110 4.11 4.07 22.14
CA MET A 110 4.90 3.70 23.32
C MET A 110 6.33 4.18 23.18
N THR A 111 6.91 4.70 24.26
CA THR A 111 8.36 4.94 24.36
C THR A 111 9.04 3.80 25.10
N LEU A 112 10.21 3.35 24.59
CA LEU A 112 11.02 2.33 25.23
C LEU A 112 12.49 2.43 24.78
N ASP A 113 13.41 2.54 25.76
CA ASP A 113 14.86 2.45 25.47
C ASP A 113 15.31 0.99 25.41
N LEU A 114 15.29 0.42 24.20
CA LEU A 114 15.73 -0.95 23.92
C LEU A 114 17.22 -1.21 24.24
N LYS A 115 17.98 -0.22 24.70
CA LYS A 115 19.39 -0.39 25.13
C LYS A 115 19.53 -0.53 26.63
N SER A 116 18.51 -0.22 27.41
CA SER A 116 18.50 -0.40 28.86
C SER A 116 18.03 -1.82 29.21
N ASP A 117 18.52 -2.33 30.34
CA ASP A 117 18.12 -3.65 30.82
C ASP A 117 16.61 -3.67 31.13
N GLU A 118 16.09 -2.61 31.75
CA GLU A 118 14.67 -2.45 32.04
C GLU A 118 13.80 -2.37 30.76
N GLY A 119 14.31 -1.71 29.73
CA GLY A 119 13.64 -1.64 28.44
C GLY A 119 13.58 -3.00 27.74
N GLN A 120 14.62 -3.83 27.90
CA GLN A 120 14.61 -5.20 27.39
C GLN A 120 13.60 -6.09 28.13
N ASP A 121 13.47 -5.93 29.47
CA ASP A 121 12.48 -6.68 30.24
C ASP A 121 11.04 -6.34 29.77
N VAL A 122 10.73 -5.06 29.60
CA VAL A 122 9.42 -4.60 29.08
C VAL A 122 9.19 -5.09 27.64
N PHE A 123 10.23 -5.06 26.79
CA PHE A 123 10.10 -5.55 25.43
C PHE A 123 9.81 -7.06 25.38
N ALA A 124 10.42 -7.84 26.25
CA ALA A 124 10.17 -9.27 26.36
C ALA A 124 8.71 -9.56 26.73
N ASP A 125 8.13 -8.81 27.67
CA ASP A 125 6.73 -8.93 28.05
C ASP A 125 5.78 -8.53 26.88
N LEU A 126 6.10 -7.47 26.15
CA LEU A 126 5.35 -7.09 24.94
C LEU A 126 5.42 -8.18 23.86
N ALA A 127 6.60 -8.73 23.61
CA ALA A 127 6.80 -9.76 22.59
C ALA A 127 6.08 -11.06 22.93
N ALA A 128 5.95 -11.39 24.24
CA ALA A 128 5.20 -12.56 24.67
C ALA A 128 3.70 -12.48 24.36
N GLU A 129 3.14 -11.27 24.32
CA GLU A 129 1.72 -11.02 24.07
C GLU A 129 1.41 -10.66 22.61
N ALA A 130 2.43 -10.39 21.78
CA ALA A 130 2.25 -9.96 20.40
C ALA A 130 2.08 -11.12 19.43
N ASP A 131 1.30 -10.89 18.38
CA ASP A 131 1.11 -11.82 17.26
C ASP A 131 2.11 -11.58 16.14
N VAL A 132 2.47 -10.32 15.92
CA VAL A 132 3.32 -9.86 14.83
C VAL A 132 4.32 -8.83 15.33
N LEU A 133 5.55 -8.91 14.84
CA LEU A 133 6.52 -7.82 14.97
C LEU A 133 6.93 -7.35 13.58
N VAL A 134 6.92 -6.03 13.37
CA VAL A 134 7.38 -5.38 12.12
C VAL A 134 8.55 -4.47 12.42
N GLU A 135 9.68 -4.66 11.73
CA GLU A 135 10.83 -3.78 11.84
C GLU A 135 11.43 -3.48 10.45
N ASN A 136 12.10 -2.32 10.33
CA ASN A 136 12.85 -1.96 9.13
C ASN A 136 14.22 -1.36 9.46
N PHE A 137 14.87 -1.89 10.49
CA PHE A 137 16.23 -1.50 10.86
C PHE A 137 17.25 -1.91 9.79
N ALA A 138 18.37 -1.20 9.76
CA ALA A 138 19.53 -1.63 9.00
C ALA A 138 20.02 -3.02 9.46
N ALA A 139 20.62 -3.77 8.55
CA ALA A 139 21.12 -5.12 8.83
C ALA A 139 21.93 -5.20 10.14
N GLY A 140 21.67 -6.22 10.96
CA GLY A 140 22.32 -6.47 12.25
C GLY A 140 21.96 -5.47 13.36
N THR A 141 21.00 -4.57 13.17
CA THR A 141 20.60 -3.60 14.19
C THR A 141 19.61 -4.22 15.19
N ALA A 142 18.63 -4.98 14.73
CA ALA A 142 17.67 -5.66 15.59
C ALA A 142 18.39 -6.60 16.56
N GLU A 143 19.33 -7.39 16.07
CA GLU A 143 20.14 -8.31 16.86
C GLU A 143 21.00 -7.56 17.90
N ARG A 144 21.60 -6.43 17.53
CA ARG A 144 22.37 -5.60 18.48
C ARG A 144 21.52 -4.95 19.57
N LEU A 145 20.23 -4.76 19.28
CA LEU A 145 19.26 -4.23 20.23
C LEU A 145 18.59 -5.34 21.06
N GLY A 146 18.91 -6.63 20.83
CA GLY A 146 18.28 -7.76 21.53
C GLY A 146 16.79 -7.93 21.17
N VAL A 147 16.40 -7.51 19.98
CA VAL A 147 15.02 -7.59 19.46
C VAL A 147 14.96 -8.30 18.11
N GLY A 148 16.01 -9.03 17.74
CA GLY A 148 16.06 -9.84 16.53
C GLY A 148 15.15 -11.06 16.61
N TYR A 149 14.97 -11.75 15.47
CA TYR A 149 14.06 -12.90 15.41
C TYR A 149 14.40 -13.98 16.44
N ASP A 150 15.67 -14.34 16.56
CA ASP A 150 16.09 -15.38 17.51
C ASP A 150 15.87 -14.94 18.99
N ASP A 151 16.02 -13.63 19.28
CA ASP A 151 15.78 -13.09 20.62
C ASP A 151 14.28 -13.15 20.97
N VAL A 152 13.41 -12.75 20.02
CA VAL A 152 11.94 -12.76 20.19
C VAL A 152 11.41 -14.19 20.30
N LEU A 153 11.97 -15.13 19.55
CA LEU A 153 11.56 -16.53 19.56
C LEU A 153 11.72 -17.19 20.95
N GLU A 154 12.63 -16.69 21.79
CA GLU A 154 12.79 -17.15 23.18
C GLU A 154 11.57 -16.81 24.05
N HIS A 155 10.79 -15.79 23.67
CA HIS A 155 9.62 -15.32 24.40
C HIS A 155 8.30 -15.78 23.76
N ASN A 156 8.25 -15.93 22.43
CA ASN A 156 7.02 -16.28 21.72
C ASN A 156 7.31 -17.08 20.42
N GLU A 157 7.15 -18.40 20.48
CA GLU A 157 7.36 -19.29 19.32
C GLU A 157 6.27 -19.15 18.23
N GLU A 158 5.14 -18.52 18.54
CA GLU A 158 4.02 -18.32 17.60
C GLU A 158 4.09 -16.97 16.87
N LEU A 159 5.03 -16.07 17.24
CA LEU A 159 5.11 -14.73 16.69
C LEU A 159 5.55 -14.73 15.21
N VAL A 160 4.85 -13.95 14.39
CA VAL A 160 5.24 -13.66 13.01
C VAL A 160 6.15 -12.44 12.98
N TYR A 161 7.42 -12.66 12.68
CA TYR A 161 8.44 -11.60 12.62
C TYR A 161 8.63 -11.13 11.18
N CYS A 162 8.36 -9.86 10.89
CA CYS A 162 8.47 -9.26 9.56
C CYS A 162 9.59 -8.22 9.51
N SER A 163 10.71 -8.58 8.88
CA SER A 163 11.83 -7.69 8.60
C SER A 163 11.69 -7.06 7.22
N ILE A 164 11.55 -5.73 7.14
CA ILE A 164 11.62 -5.00 5.87
C ILE A 164 13.05 -4.49 5.69
N LYS A 165 13.76 -5.02 4.70
CA LYS A 165 15.19 -4.79 4.48
C LYS A 165 15.45 -4.18 3.11
N GLY A 166 16.63 -3.62 2.89
CA GLY A 166 17.04 -3.15 1.57
C GLY A 166 17.11 -4.26 0.54
N PHE A 167 17.67 -5.40 0.94
CA PHE A 167 17.96 -6.56 0.08
C PHE A 167 17.73 -7.87 0.84
N ASN A 168 17.47 -8.94 0.10
CA ASN A 168 17.55 -10.29 0.64
C ASN A 168 19.00 -10.70 0.95
N ALA A 169 19.16 -11.80 1.68
CA ALA A 169 20.44 -12.42 1.91
C ALA A 169 21.16 -12.71 0.59
N GLY A 170 22.38 -12.17 0.43
CA GLY A 170 23.13 -12.26 -0.82
C GLY A 170 24.21 -11.19 -0.95
N PRO A 171 24.70 -10.94 -2.19
CA PRO A 171 25.82 -10.02 -2.40
C PRO A 171 25.59 -8.57 -1.95
N TYR A 172 24.33 -8.14 -1.80
CA TYR A 172 23.95 -6.77 -1.45
C TYR A 172 23.40 -6.63 -0.03
N GLU A 173 23.29 -7.71 0.72
CA GLU A 173 22.64 -7.78 2.02
C GLU A 173 23.04 -6.66 2.99
N GLU A 174 24.33 -6.33 3.04
CA GLU A 174 24.89 -5.31 3.92
C GLU A 174 24.97 -3.92 3.29
N TYR A 175 24.49 -3.74 2.04
CA TYR A 175 24.55 -2.43 1.40
C TYR A 175 23.53 -1.49 2.02
N PRO A 176 23.92 -0.22 2.27
CA PRO A 176 22.95 0.79 2.67
C PRO A 176 21.86 0.93 1.59
N ALA A 177 20.60 0.81 1.99
CA ALA A 177 19.48 0.95 1.11
C ALA A 177 18.51 2.01 1.61
N LEU A 178 17.98 2.75 0.67
CA LEU A 178 16.86 3.66 0.81
C LEU A 178 15.98 3.47 -0.42
N ASP A 179 14.75 3.97 -0.39
CA ASP A 179 13.82 3.96 -1.53
C ASP A 179 14.49 4.27 -2.89
N PRO A 180 15.22 5.41 -3.06
CA PRO A 180 15.84 5.73 -4.35
C PRO A 180 16.93 4.76 -4.80
N VAL A 181 17.58 4.05 -3.84
CA VAL A 181 18.59 3.03 -4.18
C VAL A 181 17.92 1.80 -4.79
N ALA A 182 16.81 1.36 -4.22
CA ALA A 182 16.03 0.26 -4.75
C ALA A 182 15.40 0.61 -6.11
N GLU A 183 14.86 1.82 -6.29
CA GLU A 183 14.36 2.30 -7.58
C GLU A 183 15.47 2.30 -8.65
N ALA A 184 16.65 2.81 -8.33
CA ALA A 184 17.76 2.89 -9.26
C ALA A 184 18.26 1.51 -9.70
N LEU A 185 18.37 0.56 -8.76
CA LEU A 185 18.84 -0.80 -9.05
C LEU A 185 17.82 -1.67 -9.76
N SER A 186 16.52 -1.46 -9.51
CA SER A 186 15.45 -2.28 -10.09
C SER A 186 15.20 -2.06 -11.58
N GLY A 187 15.73 -0.98 -12.14
CA GLY A 187 15.47 -0.57 -13.51
C GLY A 187 14.24 0.33 -13.68
N VAL A 188 13.47 0.61 -12.63
CA VAL A 188 12.28 1.48 -12.71
C VAL A 188 12.63 2.88 -13.20
N MET A 189 13.77 3.43 -12.73
CA MET A 189 14.22 4.76 -13.17
C MET A 189 14.67 4.76 -14.66
N SER A 190 15.07 3.63 -15.23
CA SER A 190 15.50 3.56 -16.63
C SER A 190 14.36 3.62 -17.64
N VAL A 191 13.14 3.31 -17.19
CA VAL A 191 11.92 3.35 -18.01
C VAL A 191 10.99 4.51 -17.65
N THR A 192 11.36 5.31 -16.65
CA THR A 192 10.57 6.46 -16.17
C THR A 192 11.19 7.77 -16.66
N GLY A 193 10.35 8.67 -17.19
CA GLY A 193 10.78 9.96 -17.70
C GLY A 193 10.70 10.06 -19.21
N HIS A 194 11.45 10.99 -19.80
CA HIS A 194 11.46 11.24 -21.23
C HIS A 194 12.79 10.78 -21.87
N PRO A 195 12.78 10.40 -23.16
CA PRO A 195 14.01 10.13 -23.91
C PRO A 195 14.98 11.31 -23.80
N ASP A 196 16.27 11.02 -23.82
CA ASP A 196 17.36 12.03 -23.81
C ASP A 196 17.39 12.93 -22.53
N GLN A 197 16.62 12.60 -21.50
CA GLN A 197 16.67 13.27 -20.20
C GLN A 197 17.36 12.38 -19.15
N PRO A 198 17.93 12.96 -18.09
CA PRO A 198 18.42 12.17 -16.96
C PRO A 198 17.34 11.27 -16.38
N PRO A 199 17.66 10.05 -15.91
CA PRO A 199 16.72 9.19 -15.20
C PRO A 199 16.09 9.94 -14.01
N VAL A 200 14.80 9.70 -13.79
CA VAL A 200 14.05 10.30 -12.67
C VAL A 200 13.45 9.19 -11.81
N ARG A 201 13.33 9.48 -10.50
CA ARG A 201 12.61 8.61 -9.57
C ARG A 201 11.10 8.84 -9.66
N CYS A 202 10.31 7.93 -9.12
CA CYS A 202 8.91 8.18 -8.82
C CYS A 202 8.77 9.35 -7.82
N GLY A 203 7.71 10.12 -7.92
CA GLY A 203 7.44 11.28 -7.03
C GLY A 203 7.04 10.90 -5.60
N THR A 204 6.86 9.62 -5.31
CA THR A 204 6.57 9.07 -3.98
C THR A 204 7.60 7.99 -3.61
N SER A 205 7.55 7.45 -2.37
CA SER A 205 8.42 6.37 -1.90
C SER A 205 7.95 5.02 -2.45
N LEU A 206 8.17 4.79 -3.74
CA LEU A 206 7.63 3.64 -4.48
C LEU A 206 8.15 2.30 -3.93
N ALA A 207 9.44 2.21 -3.68
CA ALA A 207 10.07 0.99 -3.19
C ALA A 207 9.65 0.67 -1.76
N ASP A 208 9.64 1.67 -0.87
CA ASP A 208 9.20 1.54 0.51
C ASP A 208 7.75 1.05 0.57
N MET A 209 6.83 1.73 -0.12
CA MET A 209 5.41 1.38 -0.10
C MET A 209 5.13 0.02 -0.75
N THR A 210 5.85 -0.33 -1.82
CA THR A 210 5.70 -1.64 -2.46
C THR A 210 6.16 -2.77 -1.53
N ALA A 211 7.33 -2.62 -0.89
CA ALA A 211 7.81 -3.58 0.10
C ALA A 211 6.85 -3.70 1.29
N SER A 212 6.32 -2.59 1.77
CA SER A 212 5.32 -2.57 2.86
C SER A 212 4.06 -3.36 2.51
N LEU A 213 3.52 -3.20 1.29
CA LEU A 213 2.37 -3.96 0.82
C LEU A 213 2.68 -5.46 0.71
N TYR A 214 3.87 -5.84 0.20
CA TYR A 214 4.30 -7.24 0.24
C TYR A 214 4.50 -7.73 1.67
N GLY A 215 4.98 -6.88 2.59
CA GLY A 215 5.07 -7.16 4.01
C GLY A 215 3.71 -7.51 4.61
N ALA A 216 2.74 -6.63 4.46
CA ALA A 216 1.38 -6.85 4.95
C ALA A 216 0.74 -8.13 4.35
N ILE A 217 0.87 -8.36 3.04
CA ILE A 217 0.39 -9.58 2.37
C ILE A 217 1.08 -10.83 2.97
N SER A 218 2.40 -10.77 3.19
CA SER A 218 3.17 -11.88 3.75
C SER A 218 2.79 -12.17 5.20
N VAL A 219 2.57 -11.13 6.01
CA VAL A 219 2.07 -11.25 7.38
C VAL A 219 0.70 -11.93 7.41
N LEU A 220 -0.25 -11.48 6.57
CA LEU A 220 -1.57 -12.12 6.46
C LEU A 220 -1.47 -13.60 6.06
N ALA A 221 -0.57 -13.94 5.15
CA ALA A 221 -0.32 -15.33 4.74
C ALA A 221 0.30 -16.15 5.88
N ALA A 222 1.24 -15.57 6.64
CA ALA A 222 1.89 -16.18 7.79
C ALA A 222 0.90 -16.42 8.95
N LEU A 223 0.09 -15.44 9.30
CA LEU A 223 -1.00 -15.59 10.29
C LEU A 223 -1.96 -16.72 9.88
N ARG A 224 -2.36 -16.74 8.60
CA ARG A 224 -3.20 -17.83 8.08
C ARG A 224 -2.53 -19.20 8.10
N GLN A 225 -1.20 -19.27 8.03
CA GLN A 225 -0.45 -20.51 8.20
C GLN A 225 -0.38 -20.87 9.69
N ARG A 226 -0.05 -19.92 10.57
CA ARG A 226 -0.01 -20.08 12.03
C ARG A 226 -1.31 -20.63 12.59
N ASP A 227 -2.49 -20.15 12.13
CA ASP A 227 -3.80 -20.70 12.52
C ASP A 227 -3.94 -22.22 12.30
N LYS A 228 -3.11 -22.79 11.45
CA LYS A 228 -3.15 -24.23 11.12
C LYS A 228 -2.05 -25.03 11.76
N THR A 229 -0.91 -24.42 12.02
CA THR A 229 0.31 -25.09 12.50
C THR A 229 0.61 -24.83 13.95
N GLY A 230 0.17 -23.67 14.49
CA GLY A 230 0.57 -23.18 15.80
C GLY A 230 2.02 -22.67 15.84
N GLU A 231 2.65 -22.40 14.68
CA GLU A 231 4.04 -21.99 14.60
C GLU A 231 4.15 -20.60 13.93
N GLY A 232 4.93 -19.70 14.54
CA GLY A 232 5.34 -18.43 13.97
C GLY A 232 6.40 -18.61 12.89
N GLN A 233 6.85 -17.50 12.29
CA GLN A 233 7.89 -17.54 11.26
C GLN A 233 8.58 -16.20 11.07
N HIS A 234 9.80 -16.22 10.52
CA HIS A 234 10.51 -15.03 10.06
C HIS A 234 10.22 -14.75 8.58
N LEU A 235 9.82 -13.53 8.30
CA LEU A 235 9.58 -13.01 6.96
C LEU A 235 10.64 -11.93 6.66
N THR A 236 11.37 -12.07 5.57
CA THR A 236 12.24 -11.01 5.05
C THR A 236 11.61 -10.44 3.77
N VAL A 237 11.35 -9.14 3.77
CA VAL A 237 10.71 -8.43 2.65
C VAL A 237 11.64 -7.32 2.18
N PRO A 238 12.32 -7.51 1.04
CA PRO A 238 13.32 -6.55 0.58
C PRO A 238 12.73 -5.46 -0.32
N LEU A 239 13.22 -4.21 -0.18
CA LEU A 239 12.84 -3.09 -1.03
C LEU A 239 13.18 -3.37 -2.50
N TYR A 240 14.39 -3.84 -2.74
CA TYR A 240 14.92 -4.04 -4.10
C TYR A 240 14.10 -5.08 -4.88
N GLU A 241 14.00 -6.30 -4.37
CA GLU A 241 13.29 -7.39 -5.06
C GLU A 241 11.79 -7.11 -5.16
N SER A 242 11.20 -6.41 -4.19
CA SER A 242 9.81 -5.95 -4.26
C SER A 242 9.60 -4.96 -5.40
N THR A 243 10.55 -4.04 -5.60
CA THR A 243 10.51 -3.10 -6.73
C THR A 243 10.79 -3.79 -8.06
N VAL A 244 11.73 -4.75 -8.10
CA VAL A 244 11.99 -5.59 -9.28
C VAL A 244 10.72 -6.35 -9.72
N ALA A 245 9.86 -6.77 -8.78
CA ALA A 245 8.61 -7.43 -9.13
C ALA A 245 7.67 -6.55 -9.98
N LEU A 246 7.70 -5.22 -9.81
CA LEU A 246 6.97 -4.27 -10.66
C LEU A 246 7.49 -4.24 -12.10
N MET A 247 8.77 -4.58 -12.31
CA MET A 247 9.44 -4.57 -13.59
C MET A 247 9.28 -5.91 -14.37
N GLY A 248 8.48 -6.84 -13.85
CA GLY A 248 8.42 -8.23 -14.35
C GLY A 248 8.18 -8.35 -15.87
N TYR A 249 7.25 -7.58 -16.44
CA TYR A 249 6.99 -7.64 -17.88
C TYR A 249 8.10 -6.98 -18.72
N TRP A 250 8.78 -5.94 -18.22
CA TRP A 250 9.93 -5.34 -18.89
C TRP A 250 11.15 -6.26 -18.88
N LEU A 251 11.40 -6.95 -17.76
CA LEU A 251 12.46 -7.97 -17.71
C LEU A 251 12.18 -9.14 -18.69
N ALA A 252 10.91 -9.54 -18.78
CA ALA A 252 10.51 -10.55 -19.76
C ALA A 252 10.68 -10.06 -21.20
N TYR A 253 10.32 -8.81 -21.48
CA TYR A 253 10.51 -8.18 -22.79
C TYR A 253 12.00 -8.16 -23.19
N THR A 254 12.86 -7.63 -22.31
CA THR A 254 14.31 -7.56 -22.59
C THR A 254 14.90 -8.93 -22.92
N GLN A 255 14.52 -9.98 -22.16
CA GLN A 255 15.02 -11.33 -22.40
C GLN A 255 14.46 -11.97 -23.69
N ALA A 256 13.21 -11.68 -24.03
CA ALA A 256 12.56 -12.28 -25.20
C ALA A 256 12.98 -11.65 -26.52
N TYR A 257 13.29 -10.35 -26.52
CA TYR A 257 13.54 -9.58 -27.73
C TYR A 257 14.98 -9.06 -27.86
N ASP A 258 15.84 -9.29 -26.85
CA ASP A 258 17.21 -8.76 -26.78
C ASP A 258 17.24 -7.23 -26.99
N ASP A 259 16.27 -6.55 -26.40
CA ASP A 259 16.03 -5.11 -26.54
C ASP A 259 15.75 -4.50 -25.16
N VAL A 260 16.31 -3.32 -24.88
CA VAL A 260 16.18 -2.61 -23.61
C VAL A 260 15.19 -1.47 -23.78
N PRO A 261 14.08 -1.45 -23.01
CA PRO A 261 13.09 -0.38 -23.13
C PRO A 261 13.67 0.97 -22.71
N GLU A 262 13.39 1.99 -23.52
CA GLU A 262 13.70 3.38 -23.21
C GLU A 262 12.49 4.08 -22.55
N PRO A 263 12.69 5.17 -21.78
CA PRO A 263 11.59 5.96 -21.24
C PRO A 263 10.83 6.66 -22.38
N ILE A 264 9.51 6.69 -22.29
CA ILE A 264 8.62 7.23 -23.33
C ILE A 264 7.63 8.28 -22.82
N GLY A 265 7.94 8.94 -21.70
CA GLY A 265 7.05 9.90 -21.07
C GLY A 265 5.76 9.26 -20.54
N ALA A 266 4.63 9.86 -20.84
CA ALA A 266 3.31 9.33 -20.53
C ALA A 266 2.78 8.37 -21.61
N GLY A 267 3.56 8.13 -22.65
CA GLY A 267 3.22 7.26 -23.78
C GLY A 267 3.11 5.77 -23.42
N HIS A 268 2.68 4.97 -24.40
CA HIS A 268 2.61 3.52 -24.26
C HIS A 268 3.09 2.81 -25.52
N PRO A 269 3.93 1.75 -25.43
CA PRO A 269 4.51 1.12 -26.61
C PRO A 269 3.51 0.44 -27.54
N ASN A 270 2.31 0.15 -27.03
CA ASN A 270 1.30 -0.59 -27.79
C ASN A 270 0.19 0.29 -28.37
N TRP A 271 0.03 1.54 -27.94
CA TRP A 271 -1.07 2.43 -28.37
C TRP A 271 -0.54 3.78 -28.83
N ALA A 272 -1.24 4.36 -29.82
CA ALA A 272 -0.99 5.69 -30.36
C ALA A 272 -2.27 6.25 -31.02
N PRO A 273 -2.67 7.52 -30.74
CA PRO A 273 -2.06 8.38 -29.71
C PRO A 273 -2.34 7.86 -28.32
N TYR A 274 -1.44 8.12 -27.39
CA TYR A 274 -1.60 7.75 -25.98
C TYR A 274 -0.56 8.54 -25.19
N ASP A 275 -0.89 9.75 -24.76
CA ASP A 275 0.07 10.66 -24.14
C ASP A 275 -0.67 11.79 -23.38
N VAL A 276 0.10 12.73 -22.86
CA VAL A 276 -0.40 14.00 -22.28
C VAL A 276 -0.25 15.12 -23.28
N TYR A 277 -1.28 15.96 -23.38
CA TYR A 277 -1.35 17.08 -24.32
C TYR A 277 -1.74 18.34 -23.58
N GLN A 278 -1.21 19.48 -24.04
CA GLN A 278 -1.55 20.78 -23.47
C GLN A 278 -2.81 21.33 -24.12
N SER A 279 -3.76 21.81 -23.31
CA SER A 279 -5.00 22.45 -23.74
C SER A 279 -4.81 23.94 -24.05
N ALA A 280 -5.85 24.61 -24.55
CA ALA A 280 -5.83 26.04 -24.87
C ALA A 280 -5.65 26.95 -23.65
N ASP A 281 -5.93 26.47 -22.46
CA ASP A 281 -5.77 27.14 -21.16
C ASP A 281 -4.50 26.70 -20.40
N ASP A 282 -3.52 26.15 -21.13
CA ASP A 282 -2.22 25.72 -20.64
C ASP A 282 -2.24 24.55 -19.62
N GLU A 283 -3.39 23.87 -19.45
CA GLU A 283 -3.53 22.71 -18.58
C GLU A 283 -3.12 21.41 -19.32
N TRP A 284 -2.61 20.42 -18.56
CA TRP A 284 -2.24 19.12 -19.10
C TRP A 284 -3.40 18.11 -19.01
N VAL A 285 -3.67 17.43 -20.11
CA VAL A 285 -4.73 16.42 -20.22
C VAL A 285 -4.16 15.14 -20.80
N PHE A 286 -4.36 14.02 -20.11
CA PHE A 286 -4.06 12.70 -20.66
C PHE A 286 -5.16 12.30 -21.64
N VAL A 287 -4.77 11.83 -22.84
CA VAL A 287 -5.68 11.30 -23.86
C VAL A 287 -5.16 9.97 -24.38
N GLY A 288 -5.95 8.88 -24.24
CA GLY A 288 -5.46 7.54 -24.52
C GLY A 288 -6.46 6.60 -25.20
N PRO A 289 -6.85 6.79 -26.49
CA PRO A 289 -7.64 5.81 -27.21
C PRO A 289 -6.86 4.50 -27.36
N SER A 290 -7.39 3.42 -26.79
CA SER A 290 -6.75 2.09 -26.78
C SER A 290 -7.32 1.12 -27.83
N SER A 291 -8.24 1.58 -28.68
CA SER A 291 -8.84 0.80 -29.76
C SER A 291 -9.04 1.64 -31.01
N GLN A 292 -9.22 0.97 -32.16
CA GLN A 292 -9.53 1.65 -33.41
C GLN A 292 -10.84 2.46 -33.33
N GLY A 293 -11.88 1.90 -32.70
CA GLY A 293 -13.14 2.60 -32.53
C GLY A 293 -13.03 3.85 -31.64
N GLN A 294 -12.19 3.82 -30.61
CA GLN A 294 -11.93 5.00 -29.78
C GLN A 294 -11.11 6.07 -30.51
N TRP A 295 -10.17 5.67 -31.36
CA TRP A 295 -9.45 6.60 -32.24
C TRP A 295 -10.41 7.33 -33.19
N GLU A 296 -11.29 6.61 -33.88
CA GLU A 296 -12.30 7.19 -34.77
C GLU A 296 -13.30 8.07 -34.01
N ALA A 297 -13.72 7.64 -32.79
CA ALA A 297 -14.60 8.42 -31.93
C ALA A 297 -13.93 9.72 -31.43
N MET A 298 -12.64 9.66 -31.09
CA MET A 298 -11.83 10.83 -30.73
C MET A 298 -11.80 11.84 -31.90
N CYS A 299 -11.43 11.39 -33.09
CA CYS A 299 -11.39 12.26 -34.27
C CYS A 299 -12.77 12.90 -34.56
N SER A 300 -13.82 12.14 -34.43
CA SER A 300 -15.21 12.68 -34.61
C SER A 300 -15.55 13.70 -33.52
N ALA A 301 -15.20 13.46 -32.26
CA ALA A 301 -15.50 14.36 -31.14
C ALA A 301 -14.72 15.68 -31.23
N LEU A 302 -13.53 15.65 -31.79
CA LEU A 302 -12.67 16.81 -32.02
C LEU A 302 -12.79 17.41 -33.43
N GLU A 303 -13.76 16.92 -34.21
CA GLU A 303 -14.11 17.44 -35.55
C GLU A 303 -12.93 17.44 -36.54
N THR A 304 -12.13 16.34 -36.53
CA THR A 304 -10.95 16.16 -37.40
C THR A 304 -11.03 14.91 -38.24
N ASP A 305 -10.38 14.93 -39.42
CA ASP A 305 -10.30 13.81 -40.36
C ASP A 305 -8.94 13.08 -40.26
N LEU A 306 -8.18 13.23 -39.14
CA LEU A 306 -6.88 12.57 -38.95
C LEU A 306 -6.94 11.05 -39.16
N HIS A 307 -8.05 10.40 -38.78
CA HIS A 307 -8.27 8.97 -38.95
C HIS A 307 -8.40 8.52 -40.41
N GLU A 308 -8.65 9.42 -41.35
CA GLU A 308 -8.74 9.15 -42.80
C GLU A 308 -7.34 9.22 -43.46
N LEU A 309 -6.36 9.81 -42.80
CA LEU A 309 -5.00 9.89 -43.32
C LEU A 309 -4.36 8.49 -43.33
N ALA A 310 -3.78 8.10 -44.46
CA ALA A 310 -3.20 6.77 -44.63
C ALA A 310 -2.16 6.42 -43.56
N GLN A 311 -1.40 7.41 -43.09
CA GLN A 311 -0.36 7.27 -42.06
C GLN A 311 -0.93 7.07 -40.64
N TYR A 312 -2.25 7.30 -40.44
CA TYR A 312 -2.93 7.17 -39.14
C TYR A 312 -4.13 6.20 -39.17
N ALA A 313 -4.36 5.56 -40.32
CA ALA A 313 -5.54 4.72 -40.57
C ALA A 313 -5.59 3.47 -39.67
N SER A 314 -4.47 2.84 -39.41
CA SER A 314 -4.38 1.68 -38.53
C SER A 314 -3.50 1.96 -37.31
N LEU A 315 -3.66 1.16 -36.25
CA LEU A 315 -2.80 1.25 -35.06
C LEU A 315 -1.31 1.04 -35.41
N LYS A 316 -1.02 0.15 -36.35
CA LYS A 316 0.35 -0.07 -36.80
C LYS A 316 0.93 1.20 -37.44
N ASP A 317 0.17 1.82 -38.36
CA ASP A 317 0.61 3.03 -39.04
C ASP A 317 0.79 4.18 -38.05
N ARG A 318 -0.12 4.34 -37.08
CA ARG A 318 0.00 5.35 -36.02
C ARG A 318 1.25 5.17 -35.14
N ARG A 319 1.60 3.92 -34.82
CA ARG A 319 2.83 3.62 -34.05
C ARG A 319 4.10 3.91 -34.82
N GLU A 320 4.10 3.67 -36.13
CA GLU A 320 5.22 3.99 -37.02
C GLU A 320 5.41 5.52 -37.19
N HIS A 321 4.36 6.31 -36.93
CA HIS A 321 4.36 7.77 -37.07
C HIS A 321 3.99 8.49 -35.77
N VAL A 322 4.31 7.89 -34.61
CA VAL A 322 3.80 8.36 -33.30
C VAL A 322 4.24 9.79 -32.96
N GLU A 323 5.45 10.20 -33.32
CA GLU A 323 5.94 11.56 -33.08
C GLU A 323 5.09 12.59 -33.83
N ALA A 324 4.91 12.41 -35.15
CA ALA A 324 4.10 13.31 -35.96
C ALA A 324 2.61 13.28 -35.54
N LEU A 325 2.10 12.10 -35.15
CA LEU A 325 0.74 11.95 -34.64
C LEU A 325 0.55 12.73 -33.33
N ASN A 326 1.51 12.67 -32.42
CA ASN A 326 1.44 13.39 -31.16
C ASN A 326 1.53 14.91 -31.36
N GLU A 327 2.30 15.39 -32.37
CA GLU A 327 2.30 16.80 -32.77
C GLU A 327 0.92 17.23 -33.29
N ASP A 328 0.35 16.48 -34.25
CA ASP A 328 -0.97 16.78 -34.83
C ASP A 328 -2.09 16.75 -33.77
N VAL A 329 -2.06 15.77 -32.89
CA VAL A 329 -3.04 15.67 -31.78
C VAL A 329 -2.83 16.78 -30.73
N GLY A 330 -1.58 17.15 -30.46
CA GLY A 330 -1.25 18.27 -29.57
C GLY A 330 -1.78 19.60 -30.09
N GLU A 331 -1.59 19.89 -31.39
CA GLU A 331 -2.16 21.07 -32.02
C GLU A 331 -3.69 21.09 -31.93
N LEU A 332 -4.32 19.95 -32.13
CA LEU A 332 -5.77 19.81 -32.03
C LEU A 332 -6.28 19.98 -30.60
N CYS A 333 -5.61 19.40 -29.60
CA CYS A 333 -5.97 19.57 -28.19
C CYS A 333 -5.85 21.02 -27.71
N ALA A 334 -4.87 21.77 -28.23
CA ALA A 334 -4.67 23.17 -27.93
C ALA A 334 -5.76 24.12 -28.47
N GLU A 335 -6.70 23.63 -29.26
CA GLU A 335 -7.89 24.39 -29.69
C GLU A 335 -9.01 24.44 -28.64
N PHE A 336 -8.97 23.56 -27.64
CA PHE A 336 -10.02 23.39 -26.63
C PHE A 336 -9.47 23.67 -25.22
N SER A 337 -10.30 24.22 -24.34
CA SER A 337 -9.99 24.23 -22.91
C SER A 337 -9.94 22.81 -22.36
N ALA A 338 -9.20 22.58 -21.26
CA ALA A 338 -9.11 21.24 -20.63
C ALA A 338 -10.50 20.67 -20.30
N SER A 339 -11.39 21.48 -19.74
CA SER A 339 -12.75 21.08 -19.40
C SER A 339 -13.56 20.66 -20.64
N GLU A 340 -13.49 21.43 -21.73
CA GLU A 340 -14.19 21.11 -22.98
C GLU A 340 -13.62 19.86 -23.64
N LEU A 341 -12.30 19.69 -23.69
CA LEU A 341 -11.62 18.52 -24.22
C LEU A 341 -12.04 17.26 -23.47
N ILE A 342 -12.04 17.30 -22.14
CA ILE A 342 -12.44 16.17 -21.27
C ILE A 342 -13.92 15.83 -21.49
N GLU A 343 -14.82 16.82 -21.55
CA GLU A 343 -16.24 16.59 -21.76
C GLU A 343 -16.52 15.90 -23.11
N ARG A 344 -15.92 16.42 -24.20
CA ARG A 344 -16.07 15.86 -25.55
C ARG A 344 -15.56 14.43 -25.65
N LEU A 345 -14.36 14.18 -25.18
CA LEU A 345 -13.72 12.87 -25.29
C LEU A 345 -14.38 11.82 -24.37
N ARG A 346 -14.72 12.19 -23.14
CA ARG A 346 -15.47 11.33 -22.21
C ARG A 346 -16.85 10.99 -22.77
N GLY A 347 -17.56 11.96 -23.37
CA GLY A 347 -18.84 11.75 -24.03
C GLY A 347 -18.76 10.80 -25.23
N ALA A 348 -17.61 10.74 -25.88
CA ALA A 348 -17.31 9.81 -26.98
C ALA A 348 -16.76 8.43 -26.50
N GLY A 349 -16.61 8.19 -25.20
CA GLY A 349 -16.09 6.94 -24.64
C GLY A 349 -14.59 6.76 -24.82
N VAL A 350 -13.84 7.86 -24.99
CA VAL A 350 -12.37 7.87 -25.07
C VAL A 350 -11.80 8.06 -23.67
N PRO A 351 -10.82 7.25 -23.23
CA PRO A 351 -10.10 7.48 -21.98
C PRO A 351 -9.41 8.84 -21.98
N VAL A 352 -9.77 9.67 -21.03
CA VAL A 352 -9.28 11.03 -20.87
C VAL A 352 -9.32 11.45 -19.40
N ALA A 353 -8.33 12.16 -18.93
CA ALA A 353 -8.28 12.69 -17.56
C ALA A 353 -7.45 13.98 -17.49
N PRO A 354 -7.75 14.90 -16.58
CA PRO A 354 -6.83 16.00 -16.25
C PRO A 354 -5.58 15.42 -15.58
N ILE A 355 -4.47 16.12 -15.63
CA ILE A 355 -3.31 15.85 -14.80
C ILE A 355 -3.44 16.68 -13.51
N ASN A 356 -4.05 16.06 -12.50
CA ASN A 356 -4.30 16.70 -11.22
C ASN A 356 -3.00 16.91 -10.44
N ASP A 357 -2.90 18.00 -9.73
CA ASP A 357 -1.95 18.14 -8.63
C ASP A 357 -2.53 17.60 -7.30
N THR A 358 -1.76 17.65 -6.24
CA THR A 358 -2.21 17.13 -4.93
C THR A 358 -3.33 17.95 -4.29
N ALA A 359 -3.45 19.23 -4.61
CA ALA A 359 -4.56 20.07 -4.13
C ALA A 359 -5.87 19.69 -4.84
N ASP A 360 -5.82 19.44 -6.14
CA ASP A 360 -6.97 18.93 -6.91
C ASP A 360 -7.47 17.60 -6.36
N VAL A 361 -6.54 16.71 -5.99
CA VAL A 361 -6.89 15.38 -5.43
C VAL A 361 -7.59 15.50 -4.08
N VAL A 362 -7.16 16.41 -3.20
CA VAL A 362 -7.83 16.66 -1.90
C VAL A 362 -9.26 17.17 -2.09
N GLU A 363 -9.51 17.95 -3.14
CA GLU A 363 -10.84 18.50 -3.45
C GLU A 363 -11.70 17.60 -4.35
N ASP A 364 -11.19 16.44 -4.78
CA ASP A 364 -11.85 15.56 -5.76
C ASP A 364 -13.23 15.07 -5.28
N GLU A 365 -14.26 15.36 -6.05
CA GLU A 365 -15.65 15.03 -5.73
C GLU A 365 -15.89 13.51 -5.61
N HIS A 366 -15.18 12.69 -6.39
CA HIS A 366 -15.34 11.23 -6.35
C HIS A 366 -14.73 10.67 -5.06
N LEU A 367 -13.55 11.15 -4.65
CA LEU A 367 -12.92 10.72 -3.39
C LEU A 367 -13.78 11.10 -2.19
N ARG A 368 -14.37 12.30 -2.19
CA ARG A 368 -15.33 12.73 -1.16
C ARG A 368 -16.62 11.90 -1.17
N ALA A 369 -17.23 11.69 -2.34
CA ALA A 369 -18.46 10.91 -2.48
C ALA A 369 -18.28 9.42 -2.13
N THR A 370 -17.08 8.89 -2.28
CA THR A 370 -16.73 7.51 -1.94
C THR A 370 -16.12 7.36 -0.56
N ASP A 371 -16.04 8.45 0.22
CA ASP A 371 -15.43 8.43 1.55
C ASP A 371 -14.01 7.81 1.53
N ALA A 372 -13.23 8.18 0.50
CA ALA A 372 -11.88 7.66 0.30
C ALA A 372 -10.80 8.41 1.09
N LEU A 373 -11.13 9.63 1.54
CA LEU A 373 -10.32 10.44 2.44
C LEU A 373 -11.02 10.53 3.80
N GLY A 374 -10.25 10.69 4.84
CA GLY A 374 -10.77 10.87 6.20
C GLY A 374 -9.87 11.76 7.04
N PRO A 375 -10.46 12.50 7.99
CA PRO A 375 -9.73 13.46 8.81
C PRO A 375 -8.81 12.76 9.81
N ILE A 376 -7.69 13.43 10.10
CA ILE A 376 -6.85 13.21 11.28
C ILE A 376 -6.40 14.57 11.80
N ASN A 377 -6.11 14.67 13.10
CA ASN A 377 -5.38 15.82 13.63
C ASN A 377 -3.88 15.57 13.47
N VAL A 378 -3.15 16.63 13.15
CA VAL A 378 -1.69 16.55 13.02
C VAL A 378 -1.09 16.32 14.40
N ALA A 379 -0.23 15.29 14.54
CA ALA A 379 0.49 15.03 15.78
C ALA A 379 1.32 16.27 16.16
N GLU A 380 1.25 16.67 17.42
CA GLU A 380 1.95 17.86 17.94
C GLU A 380 1.53 19.20 17.29
N GLY A 381 0.46 19.18 16.46
CA GLY A 381 -0.16 20.37 15.88
C GLY A 381 -1.17 21.04 16.82
N GLU A 382 -1.34 22.37 16.71
CA GLU A 382 -2.34 23.11 17.49
C GLU A 382 -3.78 22.90 16.94
N GLY A 383 -4.20 21.62 16.76
CA GLY A 383 -5.56 21.26 16.30
C GLY A 383 -5.76 21.45 14.79
N GLU A 384 -4.70 21.42 13.99
CA GLU A 384 -4.79 21.40 12.55
C GLU A 384 -5.27 20.02 12.07
N GLN A 385 -6.40 20.01 11.37
CA GLN A 385 -6.99 18.79 10.80
C GLN A 385 -6.68 18.71 9.31
N ILE A 386 -6.28 17.53 8.86
CA ILE A 386 -6.01 17.22 7.46
C ILE A 386 -6.77 15.96 7.04
N ASP A 387 -7.15 15.89 5.77
CA ASP A 387 -7.74 14.68 5.20
C ASP A 387 -6.64 13.81 4.57
N VAL A 388 -6.62 12.54 4.94
CA VAL A 388 -5.66 11.56 4.43
C VAL A 388 -6.37 10.34 3.84
N PRO A 389 -5.74 9.60 2.93
CA PRO A 389 -6.32 8.39 2.35
C PRO A 389 -6.69 7.37 3.42
N ARG A 390 -7.90 6.81 3.31
CA ARG A 390 -8.34 5.62 4.06
C ARG A 390 -7.93 4.36 3.30
N TYR A 391 -8.04 3.20 3.96
CA TYR A 391 -7.86 1.91 3.29
C TYR A 391 -8.75 1.81 2.03
N PRO A 392 -8.15 1.56 0.84
CA PRO A 392 -8.88 1.75 -0.42
C PRO A 392 -9.92 0.67 -0.71
N ALA A 393 -9.73 -0.55 -0.18
CA ALA A 393 -10.66 -1.65 -0.44
C ALA A 393 -11.93 -1.53 0.42
N ARG A 394 -13.04 -1.98 -0.15
CA ARG A 394 -14.34 -2.11 0.55
C ARG A 394 -14.74 -3.57 0.62
N SER A 395 -15.28 -3.98 1.74
CA SER A 395 -15.82 -5.32 1.97
C SER A 395 -17.35 -5.27 2.09
N SER A 396 -18.01 -6.37 1.75
CA SER A 396 -19.42 -6.58 2.07
C SER A 396 -19.64 -7.17 3.45
N ALA A 397 -18.57 -7.53 4.16
CA ALA A 397 -18.61 -8.25 5.44
C ALA A 397 -18.18 -7.39 6.62
N PHE A 398 -17.41 -6.32 6.41
CA PHE A 398 -16.96 -5.39 7.44
C PHE A 398 -16.85 -3.98 6.88
N GLU A 399 -17.01 -2.99 7.72
CA GLU A 399 -16.80 -1.57 7.39
C GLU A 399 -15.33 -1.22 7.58
N ARG A 400 -14.84 -0.19 6.89
CA ARG A 400 -13.47 0.32 7.10
C ARG A 400 -13.37 0.96 8.47
N VAL A 401 -12.21 0.80 9.12
CA VAL A 401 -11.88 1.55 10.33
C VAL A 401 -11.89 3.05 10.01
N GLU A 402 -12.44 3.86 10.89
CA GLU A 402 -12.26 5.31 10.82
C GLU A 402 -10.81 5.66 11.20
N ASN A 403 -10.26 6.70 10.58
CA ASN A 403 -8.94 7.16 10.95
C ASN A 403 -8.96 7.68 12.39
N THR A 404 -8.00 7.22 13.20
CA THR A 404 -7.63 7.88 14.46
C THR A 404 -6.35 8.70 14.24
N ASP A 405 -6.11 9.64 15.12
CA ASP A 405 -4.92 10.48 15.05
C ASP A 405 -3.63 9.65 15.21
N PRO A 406 -2.51 10.06 14.58
CA PRO A 406 -1.22 9.47 14.90
C PRO A 406 -0.85 9.80 16.37
N PRO A 407 -0.24 8.86 17.12
CA PRO A 407 0.03 9.08 18.52
C PRO A 407 1.13 10.14 18.74
N ALA A 408 0.99 10.94 19.80
CA ALA A 408 2.13 11.69 20.32
C ALA A 408 3.21 10.74 20.86
N LEU A 409 4.43 11.25 21.04
CA LEU A 409 5.53 10.41 21.51
C LEU A 409 5.24 9.86 22.92
N GLY A 410 5.09 8.54 23.03
CA GLY A 410 4.82 7.85 24.29
C GLY A 410 3.43 8.06 24.87
N GLU A 411 2.47 8.51 24.07
CA GLU A 411 1.11 8.86 24.50
C GLU A 411 0.43 7.74 25.32
N ASP A 412 0.63 6.50 24.93
CA ASP A 412 -0.06 5.34 25.49
C ASP A 412 0.84 4.49 26.40
N THR A 413 2.09 4.94 26.67
CA THR A 413 3.09 4.13 27.39
C THR A 413 2.59 3.61 28.72
N ASP A 414 2.06 4.48 29.59
CA ASP A 414 1.62 4.08 30.93
C ASP A 414 0.42 3.12 30.89
N ALA A 415 -0.53 3.37 29.97
CA ALA A 415 -1.71 2.52 29.80
C ALA A 415 -1.34 1.12 29.28
N LEU A 416 -0.36 1.04 28.36
CA LEU A 416 0.15 -0.24 27.86
C LEU A 416 0.92 -1.02 28.95
N LEU A 417 1.70 -0.36 29.79
CA LEU A 417 2.36 -0.99 30.94
C LEU A 417 1.37 -1.48 31.98
N GLU A 418 0.33 -0.70 32.31
CA GLU A 418 -0.75 -1.14 33.20
C GLU A 418 -1.44 -2.39 32.64
N ALA A 419 -1.71 -2.43 31.34
CA ALA A 419 -2.30 -3.60 30.66
C ALA A 419 -1.41 -4.85 30.72
N LEU A 420 -0.09 -4.68 30.68
CA LEU A 420 0.91 -5.74 30.90
C LEU A 420 1.00 -6.18 32.38
N GLY A 421 0.39 -5.44 33.30
CA GLY A 421 0.35 -5.78 34.71
C GLY A 421 1.38 -5.09 35.59
N TYR A 422 2.09 -4.08 35.05
CA TYR A 422 2.97 -3.22 35.82
C TYR A 422 2.18 -2.35 36.79
N ASP A 423 2.64 -2.22 38.01
CA ASP A 423 2.01 -1.33 38.98
C ASP A 423 2.57 0.10 38.93
N ASP A 424 1.87 1.05 39.58
CA ASP A 424 2.24 2.48 39.57
C ASP A 424 3.70 2.72 40.03
N ASP A 425 4.19 1.95 41.03
CA ASP A 425 5.56 2.10 41.54
C ASP A 425 6.60 1.59 40.51
N GLU A 426 6.26 0.57 39.74
CA GLU A 426 7.08 0.02 38.66
C GLU A 426 7.13 0.98 37.47
N VAL A 427 6.02 1.54 37.03
CA VAL A 427 5.96 2.55 35.97
C VAL A 427 6.75 3.81 36.34
N GLU A 428 6.57 4.32 37.57
CA GLU A 428 7.35 5.48 38.05
C GLU A 428 8.86 5.19 38.06
N ARG A 429 9.27 3.98 38.39
CA ARG A 429 10.69 3.58 38.34
C ARG A 429 11.23 3.57 36.90
N LEU A 430 10.47 3.07 35.92
CA LEU A 430 10.86 3.06 34.51
C LEU A 430 11.04 4.50 33.98
N HIS A 431 10.15 5.42 34.33
CA HIS A 431 10.33 6.86 34.04
C HIS A 431 11.59 7.43 34.70
N GLN A 432 11.85 7.11 35.96
CA GLN A 432 13.03 7.63 36.68
C GLN A 432 14.36 7.11 36.11
N THR A 433 14.40 5.90 35.56
CA THR A 433 15.60 5.34 34.90
C THR A 433 15.73 5.84 33.46
N GLY A 434 14.67 6.38 32.87
CA GLY A 434 14.61 6.80 31.48
C GLY A 434 14.49 5.62 30.50
N ALA A 435 13.97 4.48 30.98
CA ALA A 435 13.66 3.33 30.16
C ALA A 435 12.41 3.56 29.28
N ILE A 436 11.51 4.44 29.71
CA ILE A 436 10.29 4.86 29.02
C ILE A 436 10.18 6.36 28.94
#